data_c5d54c094ec056f3a440dccaf54dd3ee
#
_entry.id   c5d54c094ec056f3a440dccaf54dd3ee
#
_cell.length_a   1.000
_cell.length_b   1.000
_cell.length_c   1.000
_cell.angle_alpha   90.00
_cell.angle_beta   90.00
_cell.angle_gamma   90.00
#
_symmetry.space_group_name_H-M   'P 1'
#
loop_
_entity.id
_entity.type
_entity.pdbx_description
1 polymer ?
#
loop_
_entity_poly.entity_id
_entity_poly.type
_entity_poly.pdbx_seq_one_letter_code
_entity_poly.pdbx_strand_id
1 'polypeptide(L)'
;MDEARVQKDVVTYNSVLDAVSSQVGLGRSLFKEGVDRGFYSQVSKITKSSCELALHFLSLGGGEIALGWWFEEGLQPVFDDPAKFEAIETITIVTGYGKSRTRGRRHGNDGMKKRVQAMLGFMGIRETPQENAGRVRVDKLSLQDVIRRNNGRVILDVDGYMAWSK
;
A
#
# COMPACT_ATOMS: atom_id res chain seq x y z
N MET A 1 19.49 9.30 -35.61
CA MET A 1 18.13 8.83 -35.30
C MET A 1 17.90 9.02 -33.82
N ASP A 2 17.20 10.08 -33.44
CA ASP A 2 16.83 10.30 -32.04
C ASP A 2 15.79 9.26 -31.67
N GLU A 3 16.19 8.27 -30.85
CA GLU A 3 15.23 7.46 -30.13
C GLU A 3 14.41 8.40 -29.24
N ALA A 4 13.15 8.61 -29.64
CA ALA A 4 12.20 9.34 -28.82
C ALA A 4 12.18 8.63 -27.45
N ARG A 5 12.83 9.21 -26.45
CA ARG A 5 12.73 8.79 -25.06
C ARG A 5 11.27 8.98 -24.68
N VAL A 6 10.51 7.88 -24.72
CA VAL A 6 9.16 7.87 -24.17
C VAL A 6 9.31 8.25 -22.71
N GLN A 7 8.86 9.44 -22.37
CA GLN A 7 8.88 9.93 -21.02
C GLN A 7 7.87 9.10 -20.23
N LYS A 8 8.38 8.12 -19.49
CA LYS A 8 7.57 7.30 -18.61
C LYS A 8 7.01 8.21 -17.52
N ASP A 9 5.72 8.42 -17.54
CA ASP A 9 4.99 9.20 -16.53
C ASP A 9 4.26 8.26 -15.55
N VAL A 10 3.59 8.84 -14.56
CA VAL A 10 2.80 8.11 -13.55
C VAL A 10 1.75 7.21 -14.22
N VAL A 11 1.13 7.65 -15.30
CA VAL A 11 0.10 6.88 -16.02
C VAL A 11 0.71 5.62 -16.64
N THR A 12 1.87 5.76 -17.25
CA THR A 12 2.63 4.63 -17.81
C THR A 12 3.01 3.62 -16.73
N TYR A 13 3.53 4.10 -15.59
CA TYR A 13 3.88 3.22 -14.48
C TYR A 13 2.66 2.50 -13.91
N ASN A 14 1.54 3.20 -13.69
CA ASN A 14 0.30 2.59 -13.20
C ASN A 14 -0.23 1.51 -14.16
N SER A 15 -0.19 1.75 -15.46
CA SER A 15 -0.63 0.77 -16.46
C SER A 15 0.26 -0.48 -16.46
N VAL A 16 1.57 -0.29 -16.33
CA VAL A 16 2.51 -1.42 -16.27
C VAL A 16 2.36 -2.18 -14.95
N LEU A 17 2.20 -1.49 -13.83
CA LEU A 17 1.98 -2.12 -12.52
C LEU A 17 0.72 -3.00 -12.53
N ASP A 18 -0.34 -2.53 -13.18
CA ASP A 18 -1.57 -3.31 -13.31
C ASP A 18 -1.35 -4.58 -14.15
N ALA A 19 -0.63 -4.45 -15.25
CA ALA A 19 -0.31 -5.57 -16.13
C ALA A 19 0.59 -6.63 -15.47
N VAL A 20 1.48 -6.24 -14.55
CA VAL A 20 2.42 -7.13 -13.85
C VAL A 20 2.01 -7.45 -12.42
N SER A 21 0.80 -7.09 -12.01
CA SER A 21 0.35 -7.28 -10.62
C SER A 21 0.36 -8.75 -10.17
N SER A 22 0.23 -9.69 -11.09
CA SER A 22 0.40 -11.12 -10.82
C SER A 22 1.87 -11.57 -10.68
N GLN A 23 2.82 -10.72 -11.08
CA GLN A 23 4.27 -10.96 -11.00
C GLN A 23 4.87 -10.06 -9.90
N VAL A 24 4.64 -10.42 -8.66
CA VAL A 24 4.88 -9.56 -7.51
C VAL A 24 6.30 -9.02 -7.43
N GLY A 25 7.32 -9.84 -7.69
CA GLY A 25 8.72 -9.39 -7.67
C GLY A 25 8.99 -8.28 -8.70
N LEU A 26 8.47 -8.42 -9.91
CA LEU A 26 8.59 -7.42 -10.96
C LEU A 26 7.78 -6.17 -10.61
N GLY A 27 6.55 -6.33 -10.13
CA GLY A 27 5.69 -5.22 -9.71
C GLY A 27 6.34 -4.38 -8.61
N ARG A 28 6.95 -5.00 -7.60
CA ARG A 28 7.68 -4.31 -6.53
C ARG A 28 8.89 -3.53 -7.04
N SER A 29 9.69 -4.14 -7.90
CA SER A 29 10.86 -3.48 -8.48
C SER A 29 10.47 -2.25 -9.29
N LEU A 30 9.40 -2.34 -10.08
CA LEU A 30 8.85 -1.22 -10.84
C LEU A 30 8.26 -0.13 -9.95
N PHE A 31 7.52 -0.50 -8.91
CA PHE A 31 6.96 0.46 -7.96
C PHE A 31 8.08 1.22 -7.24
N LYS A 32 9.10 0.49 -6.77
CA LYS A 32 10.28 1.10 -6.14
C LYS A 32 11.01 2.04 -7.10
N GLU A 33 11.21 1.66 -8.35
CA GLU A 33 11.77 2.55 -9.36
C GLU A 33 10.94 3.84 -9.52
N GLY A 34 9.61 3.71 -9.54
CA GLY A 34 8.71 4.87 -9.59
C GLY A 34 8.81 5.77 -8.36
N VAL A 35 8.96 5.18 -7.16
CA VAL A 35 9.21 5.92 -5.91
C VAL A 35 10.55 6.67 -5.98
N ASP A 36 11.62 6.00 -6.38
CA ASP A 36 12.97 6.57 -6.48
C ASP A 36 13.04 7.71 -7.53
N ARG A 37 12.19 7.63 -8.56
CA ARG A 37 12.03 8.70 -9.57
C ARG A 37 11.08 9.83 -9.14
N GLY A 38 10.46 9.73 -7.97
CA GLY A 38 9.55 10.74 -7.44
C GLY A 38 8.13 10.71 -7.99
N PHE A 39 7.76 9.71 -8.80
CA PHE A 39 6.39 9.60 -9.36
C PHE A 39 5.34 9.30 -8.29
N TYR A 40 5.74 8.69 -7.19
CA TYR A 40 4.86 8.30 -6.09
C TYR A 40 5.16 9.07 -4.79
N SER A 41 5.65 10.31 -4.90
CA SER A 41 6.00 11.14 -3.74
C SER A 41 4.82 11.40 -2.79
N GLN A 42 3.58 11.31 -3.29
CA GLN A 42 2.37 11.52 -2.50
C GLN A 42 1.75 10.22 -1.96
N VAL A 43 2.31 9.05 -2.31
CA VAL A 43 1.77 7.76 -1.88
C VAL A 43 1.97 7.55 -0.39
N SER A 44 3.14 7.86 0.13
CA SER A 44 3.48 7.69 1.54
C SER A 44 3.78 9.04 2.20
N LYS A 45 3.10 9.31 3.32
CA LYS A 45 3.33 10.47 4.15
C LYS A 45 3.61 10.03 5.58
N ILE A 46 4.80 10.32 6.05
CA ILE A 46 5.22 10.03 7.42
C ILE A 46 5.48 11.35 8.13
N THR A 47 4.81 11.57 9.25
CA THR A 47 4.99 12.73 10.13
C THR A 47 5.52 12.26 11.48
N LYS A 48 5.66 13.18 12.43
CA LYS A 48 6.09 12.85 13.81
C LYS A 48 5.09 11.97 14.55
N SER A 49 3.79 12.06 14.21
CA SER A 49 2.72 11.36 14.93
C SER A 49 1.83 10.48 14.01
N SER A 50 2.06 10.49 12.72
CA SER A 50 1.19 9.74 11.80
C SER A 50 1.94 9.16 10.61
N CYS A 51 1.47 7.99 10.16
CA CYS A 51 1.86 7.39 8.89
C CYS A 51 0.61 7.22 8.02
N GLU A 52 0.66 7.69 6.78
CA GLU A 52 -0.45 7.57 5.84
C GLU A 52 0.03 6.99 4.51
N LEU A 53 -0.71 6.03 3.99
CA LEU A 53 -0.55 5.47 2.64
C LEU A 53 -1.77 5.82 1.80
N ALA A 54 -1.58 6.51 0.68
CA ALA A 54 -2.65 6.94 -0.21
C ALA A 54 -2.73 6.04 -1.46
N LEU A 55 -3.76 5.20 -1.54
CA LEU A 55 -3.97 4.25 -2.63
C LEU A 55 -5.05 4.69 -3.62
N HIS A 56 -5.78 5.77 -3.34
CA HIS A 56 -6.99 6.17 -4.07
C HIS A 56 -6.79 6.55 -5.54
N PHE A 57 -5.56 6.69 -5.99
CA PHE A 57 -5.21 6.98 -7.39
C PHE A 57 -4.49 5.81 -8.09
N LEU A 58 -4.29 4.70 -7.39
CA LEU A 58 -3.70 3.48 -7.94
C LEU A 58 -4.80 2.52 -8.42
N SER A 59 -4.45 1.65 -9.36
CA SER A 59 -5.26 0.48 -9.69
C SER A 59 -5.27 -0.53 -8.53
N LEU A 60 -6.15 -1.53 -8.58
CA LEU A 60 -6.18 -2.57 -7.55
C LEU A 60 -4.83 -3.29 -7.43
N GLY A 61 -4.24 -3.68 -8.54
CA GLY A 61 -2.93 -4.35 -8.55
C GLY A 61 -1.81 -3.43 -8.07
N GLY A 62 -1.79 -2.17 -8.53
CA GLY A 62 -0.85 -1.15 -8.07
C GLY A 62 -0.98 -0.88 -6.58
N GLY A 63 -2.20 -0.85 -6.05
CA GLY A 63 -2.46 -0.66 -4.63
C GLY A 63 -1.96 -1.81 -3.75
N GLU A 64 -2.12 -3.05 -4.19
CA GLU A 64 -1.57 -4.23 -3.49
C GLU A 64 -0.04 -4.18 -3.43
N ILE A 65 0.60 -3.84 -4.54
CA ILE A 65 2.05 -3.70 -4.62
C ILE A 65 2.54 -2.58 -3.70
N ALA A 66 1.88 -1.41 -3.76
CA ALA A 66 2.20 -0.26 -2.92
C ALA A 66 2.04 -0.57 -1.42
N LEU A 67 0.99 -1.29 -1.04
CA LEU A 67 0.75 -1.70 0.35
C LEU A 67 1.86 -2.64 0.85
N GLY A 68 2.24 -3.64 0.06
CA GLY A 68 3.33 -4.56 0.39
C GLY A 68 4.66 -3.81 0.55
N TRP A 69 5.01 -2.97 -0.43
CA TRP A 69 6.20 -2.13 -0.35
C TRP A 69 6.20 -1.24 0.89
N TRP A 70 5.06 -0.62 1.22
CA TRP A 70 4.96 0.32 2.34
C TRP A 70 5.26 -0.35 3.68
N PHE A 71 4.69 -1.52 3.92
CA PHE A 71 4.94 -2.26 5.16
C PHE A 71 6.36 -2.84 5.23
N GLU A 72 6.91 -3.32 4.11
CA GLU A 72 8.21 -3.99 4.12
C GLU A 72 9.39 -3.02 4.03
N GLU A 73 9.24 -1.91 3.31
CA GLU A 73 10.32 -0.94 3.08
C GLU A 73 9.96 0.48 3.53
N GLY A 74 8.76 0.96 3.18
CA GLY A 74 8.35 2.35 3.40
C GLY A 74 8.30 2.76 4.87
N LEU A 75 7.83 1.88 5.74
CA LEU A 75 7.76 2.08 7.20
C LEU A 75 8.99 1.58 7.97
N GLN A 76 9.94 0.93 7.31
CA GLN A 76 11.11 0.38 8.00
C GLN A 76 11.88 1.42 8.82
N PRO A 77 12.11 2.67 8.35
CA PRO A 77 12.76 3.71 9.15
C PRO A 77 12.00 4.08 10.43
N VAL A 78 10.69 3.84 10.47
CA VAL A 78 9.86 4.02 11.69
C VAL A 78 10.00 2.80 12.60
N PHE A 79 10.02 1.60 12.03
CA PHE A 79 10.16 0.37 12.81
C PHE A 79 11.55 0.19 13.43
N ASP A 80 12.59 0.69 12.76
CA ASP A 80 13.97 0.63 13.24
C ASP A 80 14.26 1.62 14.39
N ASP A 81 13.36 2.57 14.64
CA ASP A 81 13.49 3.57 15.70
C ASP A 81 12.31 3.44 16.69
N PRO A 82 12.49 2.78 17.83
CA PRO A 82 11.43 2.57 18.81
C PRO A 82 10.78 3.88 19.29
N ALA A 83 11.56 4.96 19.42
CA ALA A 83 11.04 6.27 19.84
C ALA A 83 10.13 6.89 18.77
N LYS A 84 10.48 6.75 17.48
CA LYS A 84 9.61 7.16 16.37
C LYS A 84 8.34 6.32 16.33
N PHE A 85 8.46 5.01 16.42
CA PHE A 85 7.28 4.13 16.42
C PHE A 85 6.35 4.45 17.59
N GLU A 86 6.88 4.68 18.77
CA GLU A 86 6.07 5.03 19.95
C GLU A 86 5.33 6.36 19.74
N ALA A 87 5.95 7.36 19.12
CA ALA A 87 5.35 8.64 18.84
C ALA A 87 4.23 8.60 17.78
N ILE A 88 4.15 7.53 16.99
CA ILE A 88 3.07 7.38 15.99
C ILE A 88 1.74 7.08 16.69
N GLU A 89 0.79 7.98 16.54
CA GLU A 89 -0.57 7.85 17.07
C GLU A 89 -1.52 7.19 16.06
N THR A 90 -1.30 7.42 14.76
CA THR A 90 -2.19 6.92 13.71
C THR A 90 -1.42 6.34 12.53
N ILE A 91 -1.87 5.18 12.06
CA ILE A 91 -1.41 4.54 10.84
C ILE A 91 -2.65 4.32 9.98
N THR A 92 -2.72 4.99 8.82
CA THR A 92 -3.94 5.05 8.02
C THR A 92 -3.64 4.72 6.56
N ILE A 93 -4.52 3.94 5.94
CA ILE A 93 -4.49 3.63 4.52
C ILE A 93 -5.72 4.28 3.88
N VAL A 94 -5.51 5.20 2.94
CA VAL A 94 -6.57 5.90 2.22
C VAL A 94 -6.91 5.12 0.95
N THR A 95 -8.07 4.48 0.95
CA THR A 95 -8.55 3.66 -0.17
C THR A 95 -9.47 4.40 -1.13
N GLY A 96 -9.99 5.57 -0.71
CA GLY A 96 -10.93 6.39 -1.48
C GLY A 96 -12.39 5.96 -1.30
N TYR A 97 -13.30 6.86 -1.68
CA TYR A 97 -14.75 6.68 -1.51
C TYR A 97 -15.45 5.91 -2.65
N GLY A 98 -14.69 5.40 -3.61
CA GLY A 98 -15.28 4.67 -4.72
C GLY A 98 -16.17 5.52 -5.64
N LYS A 99 -15.93 6.81 -5.72
CA LYS A 99 -16.52 7.63 -6.75
C LYS A 99 -15.86 7.28 -8.08
N SER A 100 -16.32 6.20 -8.70
CA SER A 100 -16.02 5.92 -10.10
C SER A 100 -16.43 7.14 -10.93
N ARG A 101 -15.50 7.70 -11.68
CA ARG A 101 -15.77 8.80 -12.63
C ARG A 101 -16.67 8.36 -13.80
N THR A 102 -17.03 7.11 -13.88
CA THR A 102 -17.93 6.56 -14.89
C THR A 102 -19.36 6.62 -14.39
N ARG A 103 -20.15 7.58 -14.92
CA ARG A 103 -21.60 7.60 -14.79
C ARG A 103 -22.17 6.23 -15.17
N GLY A 104 -22.75 5.51 -14.22
CA GLY A 104 -23.59 4.36 -14.48
C GLY A 104 -23.23 3.02 -13.85
N ARG A 105 -22.05 2.83 -13.27
CA ARG A 105 -21.74 1.62 -12.51
C ARG A 105 -21.52 1.96 -11.04
N ARG A 106 -22.51 1.64 -10.21
CA ARG A 106 -22.42 1.59 -8.74
C ARG A 106 -21.53 0.42 -8.29
N HIS A 107 -20.33 0.32 -8.82
CA HIS A 107 -19.32 -0.52 -8.22
C HIS A 107 -18.43 0.45 -7.45
N GLY A 108 -18.85 0.72 -6.23
CA GLY A 108 -18.05 1.48 -5.28
C GLY A 108 -16.66 0.86 -5.19
N ASN A 109 -15.66 1.67 -4.88
CA ASN A 109 -14.28 1.24 -4.70
C ASN A 109 -14.09 0.35 -3.45
N ASP A 110 -15.10 -0.41 -3.12
CA ASP A 110 -15.05 -1.50 -2.15
C ASP A 110 -13.93 -2.50 -2.47
N GLY A 111 -13.54 -2.58 -3.74
CA GLY A 111 -12.47 -3.44 -4.19
C GLY A 111 -11.13 -3.14 -3.51
N MET A 112 -10.66 -1.88 -3.52
CA MET A 112 -9.40 -1.51 -2.88
C MET A 112 -9.45 -1.71 -1.36
N LYS A 113 -10.54 -1.27 -0.72
CA LYS A 113 -10.70 -1.44 0.73
C LYS A 113 -10.72 -2.91 1.12
N LYS A 114 -11.49 -3.74 0.42
CA LYS A 114 -11.54 -5.18 0.64
C LYS A 114 -10.18 -5.85 0.46
N ARG A 115 -9.42 -5.45 -0.56
CA ARG A 115 -8.06 -5.94 -0.78
C ARG A 115 -7.13 -5.57 0.35
N VAL A 116 -7.15 -4.32 0.79
CA VAL A 116 -6.37 -3.85 1.94
C VAL A 116 -6.72 -4.66 3.19
N GLN A 117 -8.01 -4.83 3.49
CA GLN A 117 -8.47 -5.59 4.64
C GLN A 117 -8.04 -7.06 4.58
N ALA A 118 -8.12 -7.68 3.40
CA ALA A 118 -7.68 -9.05 3.19
C ALA A 118 -6.17 -9.21 3.41
N MET A 119 -5.35 -8.30 2.87
CA MET A 119 -3.90 -8.31 3.05
C MET A 119 -3.49 -8.06 4.50
N LEU A 120 -4.13 -7.11 5.18
CA LEU A 120 -3.89 -6.87 6.62
C LEU A 120 -4.22 -8.11 7.44
N GLY A 121 -5.36 -8.73 7.20
CA GLY A 121 -5.79 -9.96 7.87
C GLY A 121 -4.81 -11.11 7.65
N PHE A 122 -4.32 -11.27 6.42
CA PHE A 122 -3.32 -12.28 6.09
C PHE A 122 -1.98 -12.05 6.82
N MET A 123 -1.56 -10.80 6.97
CA MET A 123 -0.37 -10.42 7.75
C MET A 123 -0.58 -10.53 9.27
N GLY A 124 -1.80 -10.74 9.75
CA GLY A 124 -2.13 -10.74 11.18
C GLY A 124 -2.27 -9.34 11.76
N ILE A 125 -2.45 -8.33 10.92
CA ILE A 125 -2.64 -6.93 11.31
C ILE A 125 -4.14 -6.64 11.37
N ARG A 126 -4.61 -6.16 12.51
CA ARG A 126 -6.02 -5.77 12.70
C ARG A 126 -6.25 -4.32 12.28
N GLU A 127 -7.48 -4.02 11.95
CA GLU A 127 -7.93 -2.64 11.78
C GLU A 127 -8.65 -2.13 13.03
N THR A 128 -8.56 -0.83 13.25
CA THR A 128 -9.35 -0.14 14.28
C THR A 128 -10.60 0.43 13.60
N PRO A 129 -11.80 0.24 14.21
CA PRO A 129 -13.03 0.83 13.69
C PRO A 129 -12.89 2.34 13.49
N GLN A 130 -13.43 2.84 12.39
CA GLN A 130 -13.48 4.26 12.08
C GLN A 130 -14.71 4.62 11.23
N GLU A 131 -15.12 5.87 11.31
CA GLU A 131 -16.32 6.35 10.61
C GLU A 131 -16.13 6.59 9.12
N ASN A 132 -14.89 6.90 8.70
CA ASN A 132 -14.60 7.24 7.31
C ASN A 132 -14.49 6.00 6.43
N ALA A 133 -15.49 5.77 5.57
CA ALA A 133 -15.55 4.62 4.69
C ALA A 133 -14.39 4.51 3.66
N GLY A 134 -13.75 5.64 3.32
CA GLY A 134 -12.62 5.68 2.38
C GLY A 134 -11.25 5.46 3.01
N ARG A 135 -11.20 5.03 4.26
CA ARG A 135 -9.97 4.84 5.01
C ARG A 135 -10.00 3.51 5.77
N VAL A 136 -8.81 2.96 5.98
CA VAL A 136 -8.57 1.82 6.88
C VAL A 136 -7.54 2.27 7.91
N ARG A 137 -7.88 2.18 9.19
CA ARG A 137 -6.97 2.51 10.29
C ARG A 137 -6.34 1.22 10.82
N VAL A 138 -5.03 1.19 10.86
CA VAL A 138 -4.28 0.06 11.37
C VAL A 138 -4.25 0.07 12.90
N ASP A 139 -4.54 -1.08 13.52
CA ASP A 139 -4.32 -1.26 14.96
C ASP A 139 -2.82 -1.39 15.25
N LYS A 140 -2.27 -0.36 15.89
CA LYS A 140 -0.84 -0.26 16.19
C LYS A 140 -0.34 -1.42 17.04
N LEU A 141 -1.13 -1.91 17.99
CA LEU A 141 -0.74 -3.02 18.86
C LEU A 141 -0.57 -4.32 18.07
N SER A 142 -1.52 -4.63 17.17
CA SER A 142 -1.39 -5.81 16.32
C SER A 142 -0.21 -5.72 15.36
N LEU A 143 0.06 -4.53 14.82
CA LEU A 143 1.25 -4.29 14.00
C LEU A 143 2.54 -4.48 14.81
N GLN A 144 2.59 -3.98 16.03
CA GLN A 144 3.75 -4.16 16.92
C GLN A 144 4.02 -5.63 17.22
N ASP A 145 2.96 -6.44 17.41
CA ASP A 145 3.09 -7.88 17.61
C ASP A 145 3.64 -8.59 16.37
N VAL A 146 3.20 -8.16 15.16
CA VAL A 146 3.75 -8.71 13.90
C VAL A 146 5.22 -8.37 13.75
N ILE A 147 5.61 -7.11 13.98
CA ILE A 147 7.00 -6.65 13.93
C ILE A 147 7.86 -7.44 14.91
N ARG A 148 7.40 -7.63 16.15
CA ARG A 148 8.12 -8.37 17.17
C ARG A 148 8.33 -9.83 16.77
N ARG A 149 7.30 -10.50 16.24
CA ARG A 149 7.38 -11.91 15.80
C ARG A 149 8.31 -12.11 14.60
N ASN A 150 8.49 -11.09 13.79
CA ASN A 150 9.28 -11.13 12.55
C ASN A 150 10.63 -10.39 12.67
N ASN A 151 11.21 -10.33 13.87
CA ASN A 151 12.53 -9.74 14.11
C ASN A 151 12.67 -8.28 13.62
N GLY A 152 11.68 -7.45 13.90
CA GLY A 152 11.69 -6.02 13.57
C GLY A 152 11.16 -5.66 12.19
N ARG A 153 10.54 -6.61 11.47
CA ARG A 153 10.05 -6.42 10.11
C ARG A 153 8.59 -6.82 9.95
N VAL A 154 7.95 -6.26 8.95
CA VAL A 154 6.71 -6.82 8.39
C VAL A 154 7.07 -7.55 7.11
N ILE A 155 6.66 -8.80 7.00
CA ILE A 155 6.92 -9.64 5.83
C ILE A 155 5.56 -10.03 5.25
N LEU A 156 5.34 -9.68 3.99
CA LEU A 156 4.22 -10.18 3.23
C LEU A 156 4.66 -11.40 2.43
N ASP A 157 4.26 -12.58 2.89
CA ASP A 157 4.36 -13.80 2.10
C ASP A 157 3.35 -13.74 0.95
N VAL A 158 3.82 -13.26 -0.19
CA VAL A 158 2.97 -13.01 -1.34
C VAL A 158 2.46 -14.30 -1.96
N ASP A 159 3.29 -15.32 -2.03
CA ASP A 159 2.90 -16.61 -2.59
C ASP A 159 1.82 -17.25 -1.70
N GLY A 160 1.98 -17.18 -0.39
CA GLY A 160 0.97 -17.58 0.58
C GLY A 160 -0.30 -16.75 0.47
N TYR A 161 -0.20 -15.43 0.32
CA TYR A 161 -1.36 -14.55 0.13
C TYR A 161 -2.11 -14.87 -1.16
N MET A 162 -1.41 -15.04 -2.28
CA MET A 162 -2.03 -15.36 -3.56
C MET A 162 -2.71 -16.75 -3.55
N ALA A 163 -2.20 -17.71 -2.80
CA ALA A 163 -2.84 -19.01 -2.59
C ALA A 163 -4.09 -18.90 -1.71
N TRP A 164 -4.05 -18.03 -0.70
CA TRP A 164 -5.15 -17.82 0.24
C TRP A 164 -6.30 -17.01 -0.37
N SER A 165 -6.01 -16.07 -1.26
CA SER A 165 -7.00 -15.14 -1.86
C SER A 165 -7.81 -15.74 -3.03
N LYS A 166 -7.52 -16.96 -3.45
CA LYS A 166 -8.28 -17.71 -4.47
C LYS A 166 -9.47 -18.43 -3.86
#